data_ec320913bf99e5b67bdbe56fa1b78440
#
_entry.id   ec320913bf99e5b67bdbe56fa1b78440
#
_cell.length_a   1.000
_cell.length_b   1.000
_cell.length_c   1.000
_cell.angle_alpha   90.00
_cell.angle_beta   90.00
_cell.angle_gamma   90.00
#
_symmetry.space_group_name_H-M   'P 1'
#
loop_
_entity.id
_entity.type
_entity.pdbx_description
1 polymer ?
#
loop_
_entity_poly.entity_id
_entity_poly.type
_entity_poly.pdbx_seq_one_letter_code
_entity_poly.pdbx_strand_id
1 'polypeptide(L)'
;GNYDLVADFASIWEESGEWCNESIWEINYTSQDGVRSWSNPLASGGTVMPKFIGINAFPDSDDYEYDPGWGFAPIPQHTYDMFDDADQRKNASILNWNEYLKEHPNATYTPRAQDTGNFLRKYIARNNGNHGQKADADLNHHNNFRVYRYAETLLNAAELAYLTGKDGSQYLQMVRDRAGCTDAGSDQEAIIAERRKEFVGEGKRYWDLVRTGMASTVLTAANHEYRTKDWTPNLKYWPIPQPEIDKDPNLVQNNY
;
A
#
# COMPACT_ATOMS: atom_id res chain seq x y z
N GLY A 1 -22.89 0.50 -14.67
CA GLY A 1 -22.64 0.12 -13.28
C GLY A 1 -22.45 1.37 -12.43
N ASN A 2 -22.46 1.23 -11.14
CA ASN A 2 -22.29 2.37 -10.22
C ASN A 2 -20.81 2.65 -9.93
N TYR A 3 -19.89 1.81 -10.40
CA TYR A 3 -18.45 1.92 -10.19
C TYR A 3 -17.71 2.09 -11.51
N ASP A 4 -16.62 2.85 -11.48
CA ASP A 4 -15.74 3.08 -12.62
C ASP A 4 -14.33 3.39 -12.15
N LEU A 5 -13.34 3.26 -13.04
CA LEU A 5 -11.97 3.68 -12.76
C LEU A 5 -11.87 5.20 -12.77
N VAL A 6 -11.22 5.75 -11.76
CA VAL A 6 -10.91 7.19 -11.70
C VAL A 6 -9.74 7.47 -12.63
N ALA A 7 -9.90 8.41 -13.54
CA ALA A 7 -8.92 8.71 -14.58
C ALA A 7 -7.59 9.24 -13.99
N ASP A 8 -7.67 10.13 -13.02
CA ASP A 8 -6.50 10.59 -12.26
C ASP A 8 -6.27 9.68 -11.06
N PHE A 9 -5.33 8.75 -11.21
CA PHE A 9 -4.99 7.80 -10.16
C PHE A 9 -4.49 8.47 -8.86
N ALA A 10 -3.80 9.61 -8.97
CA ALA A 10 -3.28 10.30 -7.79
C ALA A 10 -4.40 10.82 -6.90
N SER A 11 -5.51 11.29 -7.49
CA SER A 11 -6.64 11.83 -6.76
C SER A 11 -7.34 10.83 -5.83
N ILE A 12 -7.25 9.53 -6.12
CA ILE A 12 -7.82 8.47 -5.26
C ILE A 12 -7.27 8.53 -3.82
N TRP A 13 -6.03 8.97 -3.67
CA TRP A 13 -5.27 8.92 -2.41
C TRP A 13 -5.38 10.22 -1.60
N GLU A 14 -5.99 11.22 -2.16
CA GLU A 14 -6.28 12.46 -1.47
C GLU A 14 -7.61 12.33 -0.67
N GLU A 15 -7.79 13.18 0.33
CA GLU A 15 -9.03 13.22 1.12
C GLU A 15 -10.23 13.54 0.23
N SER A 16 -10.06 14.43 -0.75
CA SER A 16 -11.10 14.78 -1.73
C SER A 16 -11.49 13.61 -2.64
N GLY A 17 -10.68 12.56 -2.72
CA GLY A 17 -10.91 11.33 -3.48
C GLY A 17 -11.57 10.22 -2.66
N GLU A 18 -11.90 10.45 -1.41
CA GLU A 18 -12.66 9.51 -0.61
C GLU A 18 -14.05 9.27 -1.23
N TRP A 19 -14.51 8.02 -1.17
CA TRP A 19 -15.81 7.63 -1.73
C TRP A 19 -16.00 7.92 -3.22
N CYS A 20 -14.90 8.05 -3.96
CA CYS A 20 -14.96 8.21 -5.42
C CYS A 20 -15.62 6.98 -6.08
N ASN A 21 -15.92 7.08 -7.38
CA ASN A 21 -16.56 6.00 -8.15
C ASN A 21 -15.72 4.71 -8.21
N GLU A 22 -14.45 4.76 -7.90
CA GLU A 22 -13.59 3.57 -7.82
C GLU A 22 -13.65 2.89 -6.45
N SER A 23 -14.06 3.58 -5.39
CA SER A 23 -14.13 3.05 -4.04
C SER A 23 -15.35 2.16 -3.84
N ILE A 24 -15.13 0.90 -3.45
CA ILE A 24 -16.19 -0.05 -3.09
C ILE A 24 -16.30 -0.19 -1.58
N TRP A 25 -15.16 -0.20 -0.90
CA TRP A 25 -15.10 -0.28 0.56
C TRP A 25 -13.94 0.50 1.11
N GLU A 26 -14.24 1.41 2.03
CA GLU A 26 -13.26 2.18 2.80
C GLU A 26 -13.49 2.00 4.30
N ILE A 27 -12.40 2.03 5.05
CA ILE A 27 -12.47 2.23 6.50
C ILE A 27 -12.39 3.73 6.74
N ASN A 28 -13.44 4.26 7.37
CA ASN A 28 -13.52 5.69 7.68
C ASN A 28 -12.77 6.02 8.95
N TYR A 29 -12.06 7.12 8.89
CA TYR A 29 -11.44 7.74 10.04
C TYR A 29 -11.94 9.16 10.22
N THR A 30 -11.81 9.69 11.43
CA THR A 30 -12.17 11.09 11.74
C THR A 30 -11.17 11.69 12.70
N SER A 31 -10.86 12.96 12.49
CA SER A 31 -10.08 13.76 13.43
C SER A 31 -10.98 14.63 14.33
N GLN A 32 -12.24 14.85 13.95
CA GLN A 32 -13.11 15.84 14.63
C GLN A 32 -13.40 15.46 16.08
N ASP A 33 -13.68 14.19 16.33
CA ASP A 33 -13.96 13.63 17.65
C ASP A 33 -12.94 12.56 18.03
N GLY A 34 -11.79 12.56 17.37
CA GLY A 34 -10.69 11.64 17.62
C GLY A 34 -10.17 11.81 19.06
N VAL A 35 -10.36 10.77 19.86
CA VAL A 35 -9.93 10.71 21.26
C VAL A 35 -8.84 9.69 21.47
N ARG A 36 -8.28 9.16 20.37
CA ARG A 36 -7.19 8.19 20.42
C ARG A 36 -5.93 8.84 20.99
N SER A 37 -5.36 8.23 22.00
CA SER A 37 -4.12 8.66 22.62
C SER A 37 -3.22 7.46 22.89
N TRP A 38 -1.96 7.70 23.20
CA TRP A 38 -1.03 6.64 23.59
C TRP A 38 -1.46 5.87 24.84
N SER A 39 -2.22 6.50 25.72
CA SER A 39 -2.82 5.85 26.88
C SER A 39 -4.12 5.10 26.54
N ASN A 40 -4.76 5.40 25.42
CA ASN A 40 -5.96 4.74 24.93
C ASN A 40 -5.93 4.59 23.39
N PRO A 41 -5.04 3.73 22.86
CA PRO A 41 -4.82 3.61 21.41
C PRO A 41 -5.95 2.91 20.67
N LEU A 42 -6.89 2.28 21.39
CA LEU A 42 -8.06 1.60 20.80
C LEU A 42 -9.32 2.47 20.79
N ALA A 43 -9.24 3.71 21.25
CA ALA A 43 -10.35 4.65 21.17
C ALA A 43 -10.72 4.94 19.70
N SER A 44 -11.96 5.40 19.50
CA SER A 44 -12.44 5.83 18.18
C SER A 44 -11.70 7.07 17.67
N GLY A 45 -11.67 7.25 16.38
CA GLY A 45 -11.08 8.43 15.76
C GLY A 45 -10.27 8.12 14.52
N GLY A 46 -9.06 8.65 14.46
CA GLY A 46 -8.19 8.57 13.32
C GLY A 46 -7.33 7.29 13.25
N THR A 47 -6.35 7.33 12.38
CA THR A 47 -5.36 6.29 12.17
C THR A 47 -3.94 6.82 12.31
N VAL A 48 -3.02 5.97 12.75
CA VAL A 48 -1.58 6.26 12.83
C VAL A 48 -0.86 5.97 11.52
N MET A 49 -1.51 5.33 10.55
CA MET A 49 -0.86 4.84 9.35
C MET A 49 -0.10 5.94 8.58
N PRO A 50 -0.67 7.13 8.32
CA PRO A 50 0.05 8.19 7.61
C PRO A 50 1.35 8.60 8.31
N LYS A 51 1.36 8.63 9.64
CA LYS A 51 2.56 8.91 10.44
C LYS A 51 3.58 7.80 10.34
N PHE A 52 3.16 6.53 10.37
CA PHE A 52 4.07 5.39 10.23
C PHE A 52 4.87 5.44 8.94
N ILE A 53 4.21 5.67 7.81
CA ILE A 53 4.81 5.59 6.48
C ILE A 53 5.44 6.90 6.01
N GLY A 54 5.13 8.01 6.66
CA GLY A 54 5.64 9.33 6.31
C GLY A 54 7.16 9.44 6.44
N ILE A 55 7.74 10.47 5.85
CA ILE A 55 9.17 10.71 5.79
C ILE A 55 9.71 10.98 7.20
N ASN A 56 10.73 10.23 7.63
CA ASN A 56 11.24 10.32 8.99
C ASN A 56 11.97 11.64 9.25
N ALA A 57 11.58 12.34 10.32
CA ALA A 57 12.14 13.64 10.71
C ALA A 57 12.14 14.66 9.56
N PHE A 58 11.14 14.58 8.69
CA PHE A 58 10.89 15.61 7.67
C PHE A 58 10.55 16.93 8.36
N PRO A 59 10.94 18.08 7.83
CA PRO A 59 10.61 19.36 8.44
C PRO A 59 9.09 19.60 8.48
N ASP A 60 8.59 20.02 9.64
CA ASP A 60 7.23 20.52 9.81
C ASP A 60 7.22 21.99 9.38
N SER A 61 6.82 22.25 8.13
CA SER A 61 6.84 23.57 7.53
C SER A 61 5.82 23.68 6.41
N ASP A 62 5.20 24.85 6.31
CA ASP A 62 4.26 25.18 5.21
C ASP A 62 4.96 25.23 3.82
N ASP A 63 6.29 25.19 3.78
CA ASP A 63 7.06 25.13 2.52
C ASP A 63 6.96 23.74 1.84
N TYR A 64 6.46 22.74 2.54
CA TYR A 64 6.35 21.36 2.07
C TYR A 64 4.93 20.84 2.09
N GLU A 65 4.64 19.90 1.21
CA GLU A 65 3.29 19.33 1.05
C GLU A 65 2.98 18.15 1.98
N TYR A 66 4.00 17.66 2.73
CA TYR A 66 3.87 16.48 3.59
C TYR A 66 4.18 16.80 5.05
N ASP A 67 3.47 16.13 5.95
CA ASP A 67 3.79 16.13 7.38
C ASP A 67 4.99 15.21 7.67
N PRO A 68 5.73 15.51 8.76
CA PRO A 68 6.78 14.60 9.22
C PRO A 68 6.21 13.24 9.64
N GLY A 69 6.93 12.17 9.32
CA GLY A 69 6.56 10.81 9.65
C GLY A 69 7.66 10.04 10.39
N TRP A 70 7.53 8.70 10.40
CA TRP A 70 8.47 7.82 11.08
C TRP A 70 9.28 6.93 10.15
N GLY A 71 9.05 6.96 8.85
CA GLY A 71 9.84 6.26 7.83
C GLY A 71 9.75 4.74 7.90
N PHE A 72 8.61 4.19 8.35
CA PHE A 72 8.39 2.74 8.29
C PHE A 72 7.90 2.32 6.90
N ALA A 73 8.09 1.03 6.58
CA ALA A 73 7.67 0.43 5.32
C ALA A 73 8.21 1.17 4.07
N PRO A 74 9.52 1.41 3.97
CA PRO A 74 10.11 1.98 2.76
C PRO A 74 9.85 1.07 1.56
N ILE A 75 9.73 1.68 0.37
CA ILE A 75 9.50 0.94 -0.87
C ILE A 75 10.84 0.53 -1.46
N PRO A 76 11.09 -0.76 -1.75
CA PRO A 76 12.33 -1.20 -2.38
C PRO A 76 12.55 -0.54 -3.73
N GLN A 77 13.82 -0.25 -4.08
CA GLN A 77 14.17 0.41 -5.35
C GLN A 77 13.63 -0.36 -6.57
N HIS A 78 13.75 -1.69 -6.59
CA HIS A 78 13.22 -2.51 -7.68
C HIS A 78 11.69 -2.42 -7.85
N THR A 79 10.96 -1.95 -6.84
CA THR A 79 9.52 -1.69 -6.94
C THR A 79 9.27 -0.34 -7.62
N TYR A 80 10.10 0.65 -7.38
CA TYR A 80 10.05 1.91 -8.10
C TYR A 80 10.43 1.73 -9.58
N ASP A 81 11.48 0.94 -9.84
CA ASP A 81 12.02 0.71 -11.19
C ASP A 81 11.13 -0.16 -12.09
N MET A 82 10.12 -0.86 -11.52
CA MET A 82 9.20 -1.68 -12.33
C MET A 82 8.19 -0.87 -13.13
N PHE A 83 8.05 0.42 -12.86
CA PHE A 83 7.12 1.29 -13.57
C PHE A 83 7.79 1.96 -14.76
N ASP A 84 7.09 2.00 -15.91
CA ASP A 84 7.45 2.86 -17.02
C ASP A 84 7.31 4.34 -16.61
N ASP A 85 8.03 5.22 -17.28
CA ASP A 85 7.95 6.66 -16.97
C ASP A 85 6.59 7.27 -17.34
N ALA A 86 5.86 6.64 -18.27
CA ALA A 86 4.50 7.04 -18.65
C ALA A 86 3.42 6.52 -17.68
N ASP A 87 3.74 5.55 -16.82
CA ASP A 87 2.78 4.98 -15.88
C ASP A 87 2.49 5.98 -14.75
N GLN A 88 1.31 6.59 -14.78
CA GLN A 88 0.93 7.61 -13.79
C GLN A 88 0.92 7.10 -12.34
N ARG A 89 0.86 5.78 -12.14
CA ARG A 89 0.87 5.17 -10.80
C ARG A 89 2.23 5.27 -10.12
N LYS A 90 3.33 5.40 -10.87
CA LYS A 90 4.68 5.50 -10.35
C LYS A 90 4.78 6.58 -9.28
N ASN A 91 4.57 7.82 -9.68
CA ASN A 91 4.71 8.98 -8.80
C ASN A 91 3.49 9.17 -7.88
N ALA A 92 2.31 8.65 -8.25
CA ALA A 92 1.14 8.66 -7.39
C ALA A 92 1.24 7.67 -6.22
N SER A 93 1.96 6.55 -6.40
CA SER A 93 2.14 5.54 -5.36
C SER A 93 3.40 5.72 -4.54
N ILE A 94 4.47 6.24 -5.14
CA ILE A 94 5.81 6.26 -4.55
C ILE A 94 6.39 7.66 -4.66
N LEU A 95 6.78 8.21 -3.53
CA LEU A 95 7.59 9.41 -3.45
C LEU A 95 9.06 8.99 -3.47
N ASN A 96 9.75 9.28 -4.56
CA ASN A 96 11.20 9.08 -4.67
C ASN A 96 11.92 10.33 -4.20
N TRP A 97 12.83 10.18 -3.24
CA TRP A 97 13.51 11.30 -2.62
C TRP A 97 14.40 12.11 -3.60
N ASN A 98 15.07 11.43 -4.51
CA ASN A 98 15.92 12.10 -5.48
C ASN A 98 15.10 12.94 -6.48
N GLU A 99 13.92 12.48 -6.86
CA GLU A 99 13.00 13.26 -7.68
C GLU A 99 12.42 14.45 -6.88
N TYR A 100 12.05 14.23 -5.62
CA TYR A 100 11.53 15.27 -4.76
C TYR A 100 12.53 16.41 -4.54
N LEU A 101 13.82 16.10 -4.40
CA LEU A 101 14.88 17.11 -4.25
C LEU A 101 15.06 18.02 -5.47
N LYS A 102 14.58 17.63 -6.66
CA LYS A 102 14.66 18.51 -7.85
C LYS A 102 13.79 19.75 -7.69
N GLU A 103 12.65 19.60 -7.04
CA GLU A 103 11.70 20.68 -6.77
C GLU A 103 11.93 21.32 -5.40
N HIS A 104 12.46 20.56 -4.45
CA HIS A 104 12.71 20.98 -3.07
C HIS A 104 14.19 20.78 -2.67
N PRO A 105 15.15 21.52 -3.25
CA PRO A 105 16.59 21.24 -3.10
C PRO A 105 17.12 21.42 -1.67
N ASN A 106 16.37 22.08 -0.80
CA ASN A 106 16.73 22.29 0.62
C ASN A 106 16.02 21.31 1.56
N ALA A 107 15.18 20.41 1.06
CA ALA A 107 14.49 19.44 1.88
C ALA A 107 15.49 18.44 2.47
N THR A 108 15.23 18.03 3.71
CA THR A 108 16.07 17.07 4.43
C THR A 108 15.20 16.04 5.15
N TYR A 109 15.74 14.89 5.43
CA TYR A 109 15.15 13.89 6.31
C TYR A 109 16.23 13.07 7.00
N THR A 110 15.85 12.28 7.98
CA THR A 110 16.78 11.38 8.66
C THR A 110 16.51 9.94 8.23
N PRO A 111 17.42 9.30 7.48
CA PRO A 111 17.26 7.89 7.11
C PRO A 111 17.10 6.97 8.31
N ARG A 112 16.21 5.98 8.21
CA ARG A 112 16.07 4.90 9.18
C ARG A 112 16.76 3.62 8.70
N ALA A 113 16.79 2.62 9.56
CA ALA A 113 17.23 1.28 9.16
C ALA A 113 16.38 0.80 7.97
N GLN A 114 17.05 0.26 6.94
CA GLN A 114 16.44 -0.20 5.70
C GLN A 114 15.83 0.93 4.83
N ASP A 115 16.30 2.15 5.02
CA ASP A 115 15.90 3.27 4.16
C ASP A 115 16.29 3.01 2.70
N THR A 116 15.39 3.35 1.79
CA THR A 116 15.58 3.20 0.35
C THR A 116 15.47 4.53 -0.39
N GLY A 117 15.13 5.61 0.30
CA GLY A 117 14.79 6.89 -0.32
C GLY A 117 13.45 6.87 -1.10
N ASN A 118 12.67 5.79 -0.99
CA ASN A 118 11.34 5.67 -1.60
C ASN A 118 10.28 5.48 -0.52
N PHE A 119 9.31 6.37 -0.46
CA PHE A 119 8.25 6.38 0.54
C PHE A 119 6.90 6.07 -0.10
N LEU A 120 6.02 5.41 0.66
CA LEU A 120 4.66 5.16 0.18
C LEU A 120 3.86 6.46 0.16
N ARG A 121 3.53 6.96 -1.04
CA ARG A 121 2.83 8.23 -1.20
C ARG A 121 1.31 8.13 -1.00
N LYS A 122 0.71 6.98 -1.28
CA LYS A 122 -0.75 6.79 -1.27
C LYS A 122 -1.45 7.26 0.02
N TYR A 123 -0.83 7.03 1.16
CA TYR A 123 -1.42 7.33 2.47
C TYR A 123 -0.58 8.27 3.33
N ILE A 124 0.46 8.87 2.76
CA ILE A 124 1.30 9.83 3.49
C ILE A 124 0.46 11.04 3.92
N ALA A 125 0.70 11.52 5.13
CA ALA A 125 0.01 12.70 5.63
C ALA A 125 0.36 13.94 4.80
N ARG A 126 -0.67 14.68 4.37
CA ARG A 126 -0.50 15.97 3.70
C ARG A 126 -0.43 17.07 4.75
N ASN A 127 0.48 18.01 4.54
CA ASN A 127 0.48 19.24 5.30
C ASN A 127 -0.90 19.96 5.13
N ASN A 128 -1.41 20.52 6.20
CA ASN A 128 -2.69 21.26 6.24
C ASN A 128 -3.99 20.46 6.17
N GLY A 129 -4.04 19.19 6.41
CA GLY A 129 -5.37 18.67 6.28
C GLY A 129 -5.74 17.37 6.90
N ASN A 130 -4.90 16.43 6.93
CA ASN A 130 -5.38 15.10 7.23
C ASN A 130 -4.81 14.48 8.52
N HIS A 131 -4.53 15.35 9.49
CA HIS A 131 -4.25 14.93 10.87
C HIS A 131 -5.20 15.58 11.87
N GLY A 132 -5.45 14.88 12.97
CA GLY A 132 -6.38 15.35 14.01
C GLY A 132 -5.81 16.47 14.84
N GLN A 133 -6.66 17.39 15.20
CA GLN A 133 -6.34 18.51 16.11
C GLN A 133 -6.66 18.20 17.58
N LYS A 134 -7.29 17.07 17.87
CA LYS A 134 -7.67 16.62 19.22
C LYS A 134 -6.86 15.40 19.64
N ALA A 135 -6.62 15.27 20.93
CA ALA A 135 -5.79 14.20 21.52
C ALA A 135 -4.39 14.14 20.88
N ASP A 136 -3.81 12.94 20.69
CA ASP A 136 -2.49 12.81 20.08
C ASP A 136 -2.63 12.91 18.53
N ALA A 137 -2.14 13.98 17.95
CA ALA A 137 -2.24 14.26 16.51
C ALA A 137 -1.71 13.09 15.67
N ASP A 138 -0.60 12.49 16.08
CA ASP A 138 0.02 11.35 15.39
C ASP A 138 -0.92 10.13 15.22
N LEU A 139 -1.91 9.99 16.12
CA LEU A 139 -2.85 8.87 16.14
C LEU A 139 -4.20 9.18 15.48
N ASN A 140 -4.44 10.42 15.10
CA ASN A 140 -5.76 10.87 14.66
C ASN A 140 -5.78 11.45 13.24
N HIS A 141 -4.95 10.92 12.35
CA HIS A 141 -5.10 11.21 10.92
C HIS A 141 -6.44 10.67 10.41
N HIS A 142 -7.09 11.38 9.52
CA HIS A 142 -8.45 11.05 9.07
C HIS A 142 -8.55 10.60 7.62
N ASN A 143 -7.45 10.44 6.91
CA ASN A 143 -7.47 9.87 5.56
C ASN A 143 -7.94 8.42 5.60
N ASN A 144 -9.03 8.12 4.88
CA ASN A 144 -9.64 6.79 4.84
C ASN A 144 -8.70 5.75 4.25
N PHE A 145 -8.82 4.51 4.73
CA PHE A 145 -8.11 3.38 4.14
C PHE A 145 -8.99 2.70 3.09
N ARG A 146 -8.52 2.67 1.81
CA ARG A 146 -9.21 2.03 0.69
C ARG A 146 -8.97 0.52 0.77
N VAL A 147 -9.97 -0.23 1.24
CA VAL A 147 -9.87 -1.69 1.42
C VAL A 147 -10.07 -2.42 0.10
N TYR A 148 -11.07 -1.99 -0.69
CA TYR A 148 -11.43 -2.63 -1.93
C TYR A 148 -11.85 -1.58 -2.97
N ARG A 149 -11.22 -1.64 -4.15
CA ARG A 149 -11.45 -0.70 -5.25
C ARG A 149 -11.92 -1.43 -6.52
N TYR A 150 -12.59 -0.73 -7.41
CA TYR A 150 -13.08 -1.29 -8.67
C TYR A 150 -11.97 -1.88 -9.54
N ALA A 151 -10.76 -1.31 -9.52
CA ALA A 151 -9.59 -1.90 -10.16
C ALA A 151 -9.33 -3.35 -9.68
N GLU A 152 -9.54 -3.66 -8.39
CA GLU A 152 -9.41 -5.02 -7.90
C GLU A 152 -10.50 -5.95 -8.45
N THR A 153 -11.72 -5.47 -8.62
CA THR A 153 -12.79 -6.22 -9.28
C THR A 153 -12.41 -6.59 -10.70
N LEU A 154 -11.86 -5.65 -11.47
CA LEU A 154 -11.42 -5.87 -12.84
C LEU A 154 -10.27 -6.89 -12.92
N LEU A 155 -9.25 -6.75 -12.07
CA LEU A 155 -8.11 -7.66 -12.05
C LEU A 155 -8.50 -9.06 -11.53
N ASN A 156 -9.45 -9.16 -10.61
CA ASN A 156 -10.03 -10.44 -10.21
C ASN A 156 -10.82 -11.08 -11.35
N ALA A 157 -11.57 -10.29 -12.15
CA ALA A 157 -12.29 -10.79 -13.31
C ALA A 157 -11.34 -11.28 -14.40
N ALA A 158 -10.23 -10.57 -14.65
CA ALA A 158 -9.17 -10.99 -15.57
C ALA A 158 -8.57 -12.33 -15.16
N GLU A 159 -8.21 -12.47 -13.88
CA GLU A 159 -7.62 -13.68 -13.35
C GLU A 159 -8.59 -14.87 -13.38
N LEU A 160 -9.85 -14.65 -13.01
CA LEU A 160 -10.88 -15.68 -13.05
C LEU A 160 -11.15 -16.16 -14.47
N ALA A 161 -11.17 -15.24 -15.45
CA ALA A 161 -11.31 -15.59 -16.84
C ALA A 161 -10.13 -16.47 -17.31
N TYR A 162 -8.90 -16.07 -17.00
CA TYR A 162 -7.70 -16.86 -17.28
C TYR A 162 -7.80 -18.28 -16.70
N LEU A 163 -8.10 -18.40 -15.41
CA LEU A 163 -8.20 -19.68 -14.69
C LEU A 163 -9.31 -20.60 -15.24
N THR A 164 -10.33 -20.03 -15.86
CA THR A 164 -11.44 -20.78 -16.47
C THR A 164 -11.31 -20.96 -17.99
N GLY A 165 -10.16 -20.62 -18.57
CA GLY A 165 -9.89 -20.73 -20.00
C GLY A 165 -10.70 -19.74 -20.87
N LYS A 166 -11.14 -18.63 -20.27
CA LYS A 166 -11.86 -17.54 -20.97
C LYS A 166 -10.93 -16.36 -21.21
N ASP A 167 -11.29 -15.53 -22.16
CA ASP A 167 -10.59 -14.26 -22.41
C ASP A 167 -11.02 -13.22 -21.37
N GLY A 168 -10.07 -12.74 -20.57
CA GLY A 168 -10.23 -11.69 -19.59
C GLY A 168 -9.38 -10.44 -19.91
N SER A 169 -8.71 -10.43 -21.06
CA SER A 169 -7.78 -9.38 -21.47
C SER A 169 -8.39 -7.96 -21.41
N GLN A 170 -9.67 -7.83 -21.73
CA GLN A 170 -10.40 -6.56 -21.67
C GLN A 170 -10.37 -5.93 -20.28
N TYR A 171 -10.50 -6.73 -19.21
CA TYR A 171 -10.50 -6.20 -17.84
C TYR A 171 -9.11 -5.72 -17.43
N LEU A 172 -8.09 -6.47 -17.82
CA LEU A 172 -6.69 -6.09 -17.60
C LEU A 172 -6.34 -4.82 -18.38
N GLN A 173 -6.80 -4.73 -19.64
CA GLN A 173 -6.54 -3.59 -20.50
C GLN A 173 -7.18 -2.30 -19.95
N MET A 174 -8.37 -2.36 -19.37
CA MET A 174 -9.00 -1.19 -18.73
C MET A 174 -8.10 -0.57 -17.65
N VAL A 175 -7.46 -1.39 -16.82
CA VAL A 175 -6.56 -0.91 -15.78
C VAL A 175 -5.28 -0.30 -16.38
N ARG A 176 -4.72 -0.95 -17.40
CA ARG A 176 -3.53 -0.46 -18.14
C ARG A 176 -3.79 0.84 -18.88
N ASP A 177 -4.91 0.95 -19.54
CA ASP A 177 -5.30 2.17 -20.27
C ASP A 177 -5.42 3.35 -19.30
N ARG A 178 -6.06 3.14 -18.12
CA ARG A 178 -6.12 4.14 -17.08
C ARG A 178 -4.73 4.52 -16.58
N ALA A 179 -3.84 3.56 -16.40
CA ALA A 179 -2.48 3.77 -15.92
C ALA A 179 -1.58 4.49 -16.94
N GLY A 180 -1.89 4.39 -18.24
CA GLY A 180 -1.05 4.87 -19.32
C GLY A 180 0.21 4.03 -19.53
N CYS A 181 0.23 2.77 -19.06
CA CYS A 181 1.38 1.88 -19.19
C CYS A 181 1.33 1.08 -20.50
N THR A 182 2.49 0.57 -20.91
CA THR A 182 2.68 -0.19 -22.15
C THR A 182 2.82 -1.70 -21.91
N ASP A 183 2.50 -2.17 -20.71
CA ASP A 183 2.60 -3.59 -20.37
C ASP A 183 1.75 -4.47 -21.28
N ALA A 184 2.25 -5.66 -21.58
CA ALA A 184 1.61 -6.62 -22.46
C ALA A 184 1.37 -7.98 -21.76
N GLY A 185 0.68 -8.89 -22.46
CA GLY A 185 0.33 -10.22 -21.95
C GLY A 185 -0.97 -10.22 -21.17
N SER A 186 -1.56 -11.42 -21.02
CA SER A 186 -2.81 -11.63 -20.28
C SER A 186 -2.84 -12.97 -19.55
N ASP A 187 -1.66 -13.61 -19.39
CA ASP A 187 -1.48 -14.78 -18.57
C ASP A 187 -1.45 -14.43 -17.08
N GLN A 188 -1.34 -15.45 -16.24
CA GLN A 188 -1.34 -15.27 -14.80
C GLN A 188 -0.18 -14.37 -14.33
N GLU A 189 1.00 -14.52 -14.93
CA GLU A 189 2.17 -13.71 -14.54
C GLU A 189 1.94 -12.23 -14.86
N ALA A 190 1.40 -11.93 -16.05
CA ALA A 190 1.06 -10.57 -16.45
C ALA A 190 -0.01 -9.95 -15.55
N ILE A 191 -1.05 -10.71 -15.18
CA ILE A 191 -2.09 -10.24 -14.25
C ILE A 191 -1.51 -9.96 -12.86
N ILE A 192 -0.65 -10.83 -12.33
CA ILE A 192 -0.02 -10.65 -11.02
C ILE A 192 1.00 -9.51 -11.03
N ALA A 193 1.68 -9.29 -12.16
CA ALA A 193 2.56 -8.13 -12.35
C ALA A 193 1.75 -6.83 -12.35
N GLU A 194 0.60 -6.79 -13.02
CA GLU A 194 -0.30 -5.64 -13.02
C GLU A 194 -0.86 -5.34 -11.61
N ARG A 195 -1.31 -6.38 -10.91
CA ARG A 195 -1.74 -6.27 -9.51
C ARG A 195 -0.64 -5.70 -8.61
N ARG A 196 0.62 -6.07 -8.86
CA ARG A 196 1.77 -5.54 -8.11
C ARG A 196 1.92 -4.04 -8.30
N LYS A 197 1.78 -3.53 -9.54
CA LYS A 197 1.84 -2.08 -9.84
C LYS A 197 0.63 -1.34 -9.24
N GLU A 198 -0.56 -1.88 -9.48
CA GLU A 198 -1.81 -1.26 -9.04
C GLU A 198 -1.92 -1.12 -7.52
N PHE A 199 -1.49 -2.14 -6.78
CA PHE A 199 -1.71 -2.23 -5.34
C PHE A 199 -0.46 -2.02 -4.48
N VAL A 200 0.55 -1.28 -4.97
CA VAL A 200 1.69 -0.89 -4.13
C VAL A 200 1.19 -0.23 -2.84
N GLY A 201 1.60 -0.78 -1.68
CA GLY A 201 1.26 -0.24 -0.39
C GLY A 201 -0.16 -0.55 0.13
N GLU A 202 -0.97 -1.29 -0.63
CA GLU A 202 -2.35 -1.65 -0.22
C GLU A 202 -2.46 -3.03 0.44
N GLY A 203 -1.34 -3.65 0.81
CA GLY A 203 -1.33 -4.92 1.57
C GLY A 203 -1.68 -6.18 0.78
N LYS A 204 -1.76 -6.12 -0.57
CA LYS A 204 -2.22 -7.25 -1.41
C LYS A 204 -1.09 -8.20 -1.82
N ARG A 205 0.13 -7.71 -2.04
CA ARG A 205 1.23 -8.44 -2.70
C ARG A 205 1.57 -9.79 -2.11
N TYR A 206 1.70 -9.87 -0.78
CA TYR A 206 2.05 -11.12 -0.11
C TYR A 206 1.00 -12.22 -0.38
N TRP A 207 -0.26 -11.87 -0.26
CA TRP A 207 -1.38 -12.78 -0.47
C TRP A 207 -1.48 -13.24 -1.94
N ASP A 208 -1.25 -12.34 -2.88
CA ASP A 208 -1.18 -12.69 -4.30
C ASP A 208 -0.10 -13.72 -4.56
N LEU A 209 1.11 -13.54 -4.03
CA LEU A 209 2.21 -14.47 -4.20
C LEU A 209 1.96 -15.82 -3.55
N VAL A 210 1.37 -15.85 -2.36
CA VAL A 210 1.07 -17.09 -1.64
C VAL A 210 -0.02 -17.89 -2.34
N ARG A 211 -1.15 -17.25 -2.72
CA ARG A 211 -2.27 -17.95 -3.34
C ARG A 211 -2.00 -18.45 -4.76
N THR A 212 -1.09 -17.79 -5.49
CA THR A 212 -0.69 -18.20 -6.85
C THR A 212 0.52 -19.16 -6.88
N GLY A 213 1.08 -19.48 -5.71
CA GLY A 213 2.24 -20.35 -5.62
C GLY A 213 3.58 -19.70 -5.98
N MET A 214 3.59 -18.38 -6.23
CA MET A 214 4.80 -17.64 -6.63
C MET A 214 5.71 -17.25 -5.46
N ALA A 215 5.26 -17.44 -4.21
CA ALA A 215 5.98 -16.92 -3.03
C ALA A 215 7.40 -17.49 -2.92
N SER A 216 7.59 -18.79 -3.17
CA SER A 216 8.90 -19.43 -3.05
C SER A 216 9.93 -18.98 -4.09
N THR A 217 9.48 -18.55 -5.26
CA THR A 217 10.36 -18.05 -6.33
C THR A 217 10.62 -16.55 -6.24
N VAL A 218 9.65 -15.80 -5.72
CA VAL A 218 9.75 -14.34 -5.64
C VAL A 218 10.34 -13.88 -4.32
N LEU A 219 9.91 -14.45 -3.18
CA LEU A 219 10.31 -14.01 -1.85
C LEU A 219 11.58 -14.75 -1.38
N THR A 220 12.69 -14.52 -2.08
CA THR A 220 13.99 -15.08 -1.74
C THR A 220 14.93 -14.00 -1.20
N ALA A 221 15.95 -14.41 -0.44
CA ALA A 221 17.00 -13.52 0.03
C ALA A 221 17.76 -12.86 -1.12
N ALA A 222 17.90 -13.56 -2.26
CA ALA A 222 18.57 -13.03 -3.45
C ALA A 222 17.78 -11.93 -4.15
N ASN A 223 16.46 -11.95 -4.06
CA ASN A 223 15.58 -11.03 -4.78
C ASN A 223 15.17 -9.79 -3.95
N HIS A 224 15.54 -9.74 -2.68
CA HIS A 224 15.13 -8.66 -1.78
C HIS A 224 16.28 -8.20 -0.90
N GLU A 225 16.63 -6.95 -1.01
CA GLU A 225 17.76 -6.29 -0.37
C GLU A 225 17.87 -6.53 1.14
N TYR A 226 16.74 -6.56 1.83
CA TYR A 226 16.71 -6.70 3.31
C TYR A 226 16.16 -8.05 3.80
N ARG A 227 15.90 -8.96 2.88
CA ARG A 227 15.45 -10.30 3.25
C ARG A 227 16.64 -11.19 3.52
N THR A 228 16.69 -11.82 4.68
CA THR A 228 17.81 -12.69 5.11
C THR A 228 17.54 -14.17 4.92
N LYS A 229 16.29 -14.55 4.61
CA LYS A 229 15.88 -15.95 4.44
C LYS A 229 14.90 -16.07 3.28
N ASP A 230 14.96 -17.20 2.59
CA ASP A 230 13.99 -17.57 1.58
C ASP A 230 12.62 -17.87 2.21
N TRP A 231 11.56 -17.58 1.47
CA TRP A 231 10.22 -18.00 1.87
C TRP A 231 10.07 -19.51 1.70
N THR A 232 9.46 -20.14 2.67
CA THR A 232 9.14 -21.59 2.63
C THR A 232 7.63 -21.77 2.82
N PRO A 233 7.06 -22.90 2.36
CA PRO A 233 5.62 -23.19 2.49
C PRO A 233 5.07 -23.11 3.93
N ASN A 234 5.92 -23.34 4.93
CA ASN A 234 5.52 -23.22 6.34
C ASN A 234 5.19 -21.78 6.73
N LEU A 235 5.87 -20.79 6.15
CA LEU A 235 5.62 -19.36 6.40
C LEU A 235 4.26 -18.88 5.88
N LYS A 236 3.51 -19.74 5.21
CA LYS A 236 2.10 -19.49 4.87
C LYS A 236 1.21 -19.38 6.11
N TYR A 237 1.58 -20.06 7.18
CA TYR A 237 0.80 -20.09 8.40
C TYR A 237 1.48 -19.29 9.50
N TRP A 238 0.67 -18.53 10.23
CA TRP A 238 1.13 -17.85 11.45
C TRP A 238 1.10 -18.84 12.61
N PRO A 239 2.02 -18.69 13.58
CA PRO A 239 1.93 -19.47 14.82
C PRO A 239 0.66 -19.14 15.57
N ILE A 240 0.02 -20.18 16.14
CA ILE A 240 -1.07 -19.99 17.08
C ILE A 240 -0.43 -19.40 18.36
N PRO A 241 -0.97 -18.29 18.91
CA PRO A 241 -0.44 -17.74 20.15
C PRO A 241 -0.42 -18.77 21.27
N GLN A 242 0.69 -18.89 22.00
CA GLN A 242 0.83 -19.89 23.06
C GLN A 242 -0.30 -19.84 24.10
N PRO A 243 -0.80 -18.65 24.53
CA PRO A 243 -1.94 -18.61 25.46
C PRO A 243 -3.23 -19.25 24.95
N GLU A 244 -3.40 -19.37 23.63
CA GLU A 244 -4.58 -20.06 23.06
C GLU A 244 -4.38 -21.58 23.08
N ILE A 245 -3.18 -22.05 22.78
CA ILE A 245 -2.82 -23.48 22.89
C ILE A 245 -2.97 -23.95 24.35
N ASP A 246 -2.54 -23.13 25.30
CA ASP A 246 -2.64 -23.48 26.74
C ASP A 246 -4.09 -23.59 27.23
N LYS A 247 -5.04 -22.97 26.54
CA LYS A 247 -6.48 -23.04 26.90
C LYS A 247 -7.20 -24.24 26.25
N ASP A 248 -6.73 -24.72 25.12
CA ASP A 248 -7.38 -25.83 24.41
C ASP A 248 -6.37 -26.92 24.04
N PRO A 249 -6.39 -28.07 24.74
CA PRO A 249 -5.47 -29.18 24.49
C PRO A 249 -5.64 -29.85 23.12
N ASN A 250 -6.68 -29.53 22.36
CA ASN A 250 -6.88 -30.02 21.00
C ASN A 250 -6.19 -29.15 19.94
N LEU A 251 -5.69 -27.95 20.32
CA LEU A 251 -4.95 -27.12 19.41
C LEU A 251 -3.53 -27.67 19.24
N VAL A 252 -3.17 -27.88 17.99
CA VAL A 252 -1.81 -28.29 17.58
C VAL A 252 -1.15 -27.11 16.88
N GLN A 253 0.06 -26.76 17.30
CA GLN A 253 0.82 -25.65 16.72
C GLN A 253 1.04 -25.86 15.22
N ASN A 254 0.87 -24.80 14.45
CA ASN A 254 1.25 -24.78 13.06
C ASN A 254 2.76 -25.03 12.90
N ASN A 255 3.13 -25.71 11.83
CA ASN A 255 4.53 -25.81 11.43
C ASN A 255 4.89 -24.53 10.66
N TYR A 256 5.65 -23.60 11.29
CA TYR A 256 5.98 -22.26 10.79
C TYR A 256 7.50 -22.01 10.79
#